data_c2d70cd22ce847e1fd1f43e8641666d1
#
_entry.id   c2d70cd22ce847e1fd1f43e8641666d1
#
_cell.length_a   1.000
_cell.length_b   1.000
_cell.length_c   1.000
_cell.angle_alpha   90.00
_cell.angle_beta   90.00
_cell.angle_gamma   90.00
#
_symmetry.space_group_name_H-M   'P 1'
#
loop_
_entity.id
_entity.type
_entity.pdbx_description
1 polymer ?
#
loop_
_entity_poly.entity_id
_entity_poly.type
_entity_poly.pdbx_seq_one_letter_code
_entity_poly.pdbx_strand_id
1 'polypeptide(L)'
;NRCVKWKHVRNITVVWLLTGLWHGAAWTFILWGVWFCLLLLGEKFLWGGVLNKTPALVRHGYTMLAVVISWVLFRSVDLPQAWAYLGAMFGQTTGLAQDGQAAYYLLEYWPEWLLAIVASLPVKGWLQEKLKQGGNLGQTILIWAPKGLALGLLGLSYLKLVTSSFNPFIYFQF
;
A
#
# COMPACT_ATOMS: atom_id res chain seq x y z
N ASN A 1 17.64 -13.15 -14.83
CA ASN A 1 18.29 -11.84 -14.80
C ASN A 1 19.80 -11.99 -14.61
N ARG A 2 20.56 -12.04 -15.73
CA ARG A 2 22.01 -12.27 -15.77
C ARG A 2 22.84 -10.97 -15.67
N CYS A 3 22.31 -9.92 -15.03
CA CYS A 3 23.09 -8.71 -14.83
C CYS A 3 24.12 -8.88 -13.72
N VAL A 4 25.34 -8.41 -13.97
CA VAL A 4 26.38 -8.26 -12.94
C VAL A 4 25.78 -7.49 -11.75
N LYS A 5 26.06 -7.93 -10.52
CA LYS A 5 25.50 -7.33 -9.28
C LYS A 5 25.50 -5.80 -9.29
N TRP A 6 26.61 -5.19 -9.71
CA TRP A 6 26.76 -3.73 -9.80
C TRP A 6 25.75 -3.07 -10.77
N LYS A 7 25.55 -3.66 -11.95
CA LYS A 7 24.55 -3.13 -12.91
C LYS A 7 23.13 -3.19 -12.35
N HIS A 8 22.85 -4.23 -11.57
CA HIS A 8 21.54 -4.38 -10.93
C HIS A 8 21.32 -3.34 -9.83
N VAL A 9 22.30 -3.14 -8.94
CA VAL A 9 22.25 -2.09 -7.90
C VAL A 9 22.06 -0.73 -8.55
N ARG A 10 22.91 -0.37 -9.51
CA ARG A 10 22.79 0.88 -10.25
C ARG A 10 21.41 1.09 -10.86
N ASN A 11 20.88 0.07 -11.53
CA ASN A 11 19.59 0.19 -12.21
C ASN A 11 18.44 0.40 -11.22
N ILE A 12 18.39 -0.35 -10.12
CA ILE A 12 17.39 -0.14 -9.07
C ILE A 12 17.52 1.27 -8.48
N THR A 13 18.73 1.70 -8.14
CA THR A 13 18.97 3.02 -7.55
C THR A 13 18.51 4.13 -8.51
N VAL A 14 18.94 4.08 -9.77
CA VAL A 14 18.54 5.10 -10.76
C VAL A 14 17.03 5.14 -10.95
N VAL A 15 16.40 3.97 -11.12
CA VAL A 15 14.94 3.90 -11.33
C VAL A 15 14.20 4.51 -10.15
N TRP A 16 14.53 4.13 -8.92
CA TRP A 16 13.79 4.60 -7.75
C TRP A 16 14.06 6.08 -7.42
N LEU A 17 15.28 6.58 -7.64
CA LEU A 17 15.57 8.01 -7.51
C LEU A 17 14.81 8.83 -8.54
N LEU A 18 14.81 8.40 -9.81
CA LEU A 18 14.05 9.08 -10.86
C LEU A 18 12.54 8.99 -10.62
N THR A 19 12.04 7.88 -10.07
CA THR A 19 10.63 7.74 -9.70
C THR A 19 10.27 8.74 -8.59
N GLY A 20 11.12 8.89 -7.57
CA GLY A 20 10.92 9.90 -6.53
C GLY A 20 10.90 11.33 -7.10
N LEU A 21 11.87 11.67 -7.94
CA LEU A 21 11.93 12.97 -8.61
C LEU A 21 10.73 13.23 -9.54
N TRP A 22 10.23 12.20 -10.20
CA TRP A 22 9.06 12.31 -11.07
C TRP A 22 7.78 12.70 -10.30
N HIS A 23 7.67 12.29 -9.03
CA HIS A 23 6.56 12.66 -8.17
C HIS A 23 6.64 14.09 -7.63
N GLY A 24 7.80 14.72 -7.68
CA GLY A 24 8.00 16.09 -7.26
C GLY A 24 9.41 16.36 -6.73
N ALA A 25 9.76 17.65 -6.62
CA ALA A 25 11.09 18.09 -6.16
C ALA A 25 11.25 18.11 -4.62
N ALA A 26 10.21 17.70 -3.88
CA ALA A 26 10.29 17.68 -2.42
C ALA A 26 11.17 16.51 -1.91
N TRP A 27 11.91 16.75 -0.86
CA TRP A 27 12.77 15.75 -0.22
C TRP A 27 12.00 14.50 0.24
N THR A 28 10.74 14.65 0.59
CA THR A 28 9.87 13.54 0.98
C THR A 28 9.69 12.51 -0.13
N PHE A 29 9.54 12.94 -1.39
CA PHE A 29 9.44 12.04 -2.54
C PHE A 29 10.78 11.37 -2.86
N ILE A 30 11.89 12.10 -2.73
CA ILE A 30 13.23 11.53 -2.92
C ILE A 30 13.49 10.44 -1.88
N LEU A 31 13.21 10.72 -0.60
CA LEU A 31 13.36 9.74 0.47
C LEU A 31 12.40 8.56 0.34
N TRP A 32 11.19 8.77 -0.17
CA TRP A 32 10.28 7.68 -0.52
C TRP A 32 10.88 6.76 -1.59
N GLY A 33 11.49 7.31 -2.64
CA GLY A 33 12.21 6.53 -3.64
C GLY A 33 13.41 5.78 -3.06
N VAL A 34 14.21 6.46 -2.23
CA VAL A 34 15.34 5.84 -1.51
C VAL A 34 14.87 4.71 -0.60
N TRP A 35 13.75 4.86 0.11
CA TRP A 35 13.16 3.85 0.96
C TRP A 35 12.91 2.54 0.21
N PHE A 36 12.21 2.59 -0.93
CA PHE A 36 11.99 1.41 -1.74
C PHE A 36 13.26 0.85 -2.37
N CYS A 37 14.19 1.71 -2.78
CA CYS A 37 15.50 1.29 -3.26
C CYS A 37 16.23 0.45 -2.21
N LEU A 38 16.30 0.92 -0.97
CA LEU A 38 16.95 0.22 0.14
C LEU A 38 16.26 -1.10 0.48
N LEU A 39 14.93 -1.13 0.53
CA LEU A 39 14.17 -2.34 0.77
C LEU A 39 14.45 -3.41 -0.29
N LEU A 40 14.35 -3.05 -1.57
CA LEU A 40 14.55 -3.99 -2.68
C LEU A 40 15.99 -4.51 -2.75
N LEU A 41 16.98 -3.64 -2.53
CA LEU A 41 18.38 -4.06 -2.49
C LEU A 41 18.67 -4.92 -1.27
N GLY A 42 18.14 -4.57 -0.11
CA GLY A 42 18.27 -5.30 1.12
C GLY A 42 17.62 -6.69 1.05
N GLU A 43 16.39 -6.78 0.57
CA GLU A 43 15.72 -8.06 0.35
C GLU A 43 16.49 -8.94 -0.63
N LYS A 44 17.02 -8.35 -1.68
CA LYS A 44 17.74 -9.13 -2.69
C LYS A 44 19.11 -9.61 -2.25
N PHE A 45 19.87 -8.81 -1.50
CA PHE A 45 21.28 -9.07 -1.24
C PHE A 45 21.61 -9.33 0.22
N LEU A 46 20.79 -8.92 1.17
CA LEU A 46 21.09 -8.97 2.60
C LEU A 46 20.15 -9.93 3.36
N TRP A 47 18.86 -9.62 3.47
CA TRP A 47 17.96 -10.35 4.37
C TRP A 47 16.87 -11.18 3.68
N GLY A 48 16.76 -11.17 2.36
CA GLY A 48 15.73 -11.94 1.66
C GLY A 48 15.79 -13.44 1.93
N GLY A 49 16.99 -14.00 2.12
CA GLY A 49 17.17 -15.40 2.51
C GLY A 49 16.58 -15.72 3.89
N VAL A 50 16.70 -14.79 4.84
CA VAL A 50 16.09 -14.92 6.18
C VAL A 50 14.56 -14.75 6.07
N LEU A 51 14.12 -13.73 5.34
CA LEU A 51 12.70 -13.44 5.15
C LEU A 51 11.94 -14.61 4.51
N ASN A 52 12.58 -15.31 3.56
CA ASN A 52 11.98 -16.50 2.93
C ASN A 52 11.78 -17.68 3.91
N LYS A 53 12.52 -17.72 5.00
CA LYS A 53 12.41 -18.76 6.05
C LYS A 53 11.41 -18.38 7.15
N THR A 54 10.95 -17.14 7.20
CA THR A 54 9.97 -16.69 8.21
C THR A 54 8.56 -17.10 7.85
N PRO A 55 7.66 -17.25 8.84
CA PRO A 55 6.22 -17.50 8.60
C PRO A 55 5.58 -16.42 7.71
N ALA A 56 4.57 -16.81 6.94
CA ALA A 56 3.86 -15.92 6.02
C ALA A 56 3.32 -14.66 6.72
N LEU A 57 2.83 -14.80 7.96
CA LEU A 57 2.31 -13.68 8.75
C LEU A 57 3.39 -12.62 9.02
N VAL A 58 4.61 -13.04 9.36
CA VAL A 58 5.75 -12.13 9.61
C VAL A 58 6.15 -11.40 8.33
N ARG A 59 6.21 -12.12 7.20
CA ARG A 59 6.49 -11.50 5.90
C ARG A 59 5.44 -10.47 5.52
N HIS A 60 4.16 -10.81 5.76
CA HIS A 60 3.07 -9.89 5.49
C HIS A 60 3.15 -8.65 6.37
N GLY A 61 3.37 -8.82 7.69
CA GLY A 61 3.57 -7.70 8.63
C GLY A 61 4.74 -6.80 8.25
N TYR A 62 5.86 -7.38 7.85
CA TYR A 62 7.03 -6.64 7.34
C TYR A 62 6.66 -5.78 6.11
N THR A 63 6.00 -6.39 5.11
CA THR A 63 5.61 -5.67 3.90
C THR A 63 4.60 -4.56 4.21
N MET A 64 3.60 -4.84 5.05
CA MET A 64 2.60 -3.85 5.44
C MET A 64 3.23 -2.67 6.18
N LEU A 65 4.13 -2.93 7.13
CA LEU A 65 4.87 -1.88 7.84
C LEU A 65 5.72 -1.04 6.89
N ALA A 66 6.43 -1.68 5.96
CA ALA A 66 7.25 -1.00 4.96
C ALA A 66 6.40 -0.08 4.06
N VAL A 67 5.22 -0.54 3.65
CA VAL A 67 4.27 0.24 2.82
C VAL A 67 3.68 1.40 3.63
N VAL A 68 3.27 1.18 4.88
CA VAL A 68 2.70 2.24 5.73
C VAL A 68 3.74 3.35 5.97
N ILE A 69 4.99 3.01 6.29
CA ILE A 69 6.08 4.00 6.42
C ILE A 69 6.27 4.76 5.10
N SER A 70 6.22 4.07 3.97
CA SER A 70 6.34 4.71 2.65
C SER A 70 5.22 5.73 2.39
N TRP A 71 3.98 5.42 2.82
CA TRP A 71 2.85 6.35 2.69
C TRP A 71 3.00 7.60 3.56
N VAL A 72 3.58 7.47 4.75
CA VAL A 72 3.89 8.61 5.60
C VAL A 72 4.88 9.56 4.89
N LEU A 73 5.97 9.02 4.34
CA LEU A 73 6.93 9.81 3.58
C LEU A 73 6.28 10.49 2.37
N PHE A 74 5.46 9.75 1.61
CA PHE A 74 4.81 10.25 0.41
C PHE A 74 3.76 11.34 0.70
N ARG A 75 3.02 11.22 1.81
CA ARG A 75 1.92 12.13 2.15
C ARG A 75 2.36 13.40 2.86
N SER A 76 3.52 13.37 3.51
CA SER A 76 4.02 14.50 4.29
C SER A 76 4.50 15.65 3.40
N VAL A 77 4.22 16.86 3.83
CA VAL A 77 4.65 18.08 3.11
C VAL A 77 6.16 18.27 3.22
N ASP A 78 6.72 17.96 4.40
CA ASP A 78 8.16 18.09 4.68
C ASP A 78 8.66 16.94 5.58
N LEU A 79 9.98 16.90 5.78
CA LEU A 79 10.60 15.86 6.60
C LEU A 79 10.29 15.99 8.11
N PRO A 80 10.26 17.19 8.70
CA PRO A 80 9.83 17.35 10.09
C PRO A 80 8.44 16.77 10.34
N GLN A 81 7.48 17.04 9.45
CA GLN A 81 6.14 16.46 9.55
C GLN A 81 6.16 14.93 9.42
N ALA A 82 6.95 14.39 8.48
CA ALA A 82 7.08 12.94 8.32
C ALA A 82 7.61 12.28 9.61
N TRP A 83 8.65 12.85 10.21
CA TRP A 83 9.21 12.36 11.47
C TRP A 83 8.24 12.47 12.64
N ALA A 84 7.54 13.59 12.75
CA ALA A 84 6.50 13.78 13.78
C ALA A 84 5.38 12.74 13.63
N TYR A 85 4.95 12.47 12.39
CA TYR A 85 3.93 11.47 12.11
C TYR A 85 4.40 10.05 12.46
N LEU A 86 5.62 9.68 12.04
CA LEU A 86 6.20 8.39 12.42
C LEU A 86 6.34 8.27 13.95
N GLY A 87 6.82 9.31 14.62
CA GLY A 87 6.89 9.35 16.08
C GLY A 87 5.53 9.13 16.74
N ALA A 88 4.49 9.78 16.20
CA ALA A 88 3.11 9.60 16.66
C ALA A 88 2.62 8.15 16.49
N MET A 89 2.91 7.51 15.37
CA MET A 89 2.55 6.11 15.11
C MET A 89 3.18 5.14 16.10
N PHE A 90 4.36 5.48 16.66
CA PHE A 90 5.06 4.68 17.67
C PHE A 90 4.86 5.18 19.10
N GLY A 91 3.82 6.00 19.32
CA GLY A 91 3.41 6.42 20.66
C GLY A 91 4.16 7.63 21.23
N GLN A 92 4.96 8.33 20.45
CA GLN A 92 5.66 9.57 20.86
C GLN A 92 4.74 10.80 20.77
N THR A 93 3.47 10.67 21.13
CA THR A 93 2.53 11.78 21.09
C THR A 93 2.33 12.40 22.45
N THR A 94 2.60 13.68 22.56
CA THR A 94 2.12 14.52 23.66
C THR A 94 0.67 14.93 23.32
N GLY A 95 -0.32 14.13 23.75
CA GLY A 95 -1.71 14.57 23.82
C GLY A 95 -2.67 14.20 22.68
N LEU A 96 -2.22 13.84 21.48
CA LEU A 96 -3.12 13.54 20.33
C LEU A 96 -3.91 12.23 20.46
N ALA A 97 -3.49 11.32 21.33
CA ALA A 97 -4.20 10.06 21.58
C ALA A 97 -5.48 10.22 22.42
N GLN A 98 -5.75 11.42 22.97
CA GLN A 98 -6.87 11.66 23.88
C GLN A 98 -8.10 12.26 23.21
N ASP A 99 -8.02 12.70 21.97
CA ASP A 99 -9.09 13.47 21.32
C ASP A 99 -10.30 12.62 20.86
N GLY A 100 -10.26 11.29 21.03
CA GLY A 100 -11.31 10.40 20.53
C GLY A 100 -11.45 10.35 19.00
N GLN A 101 -10.75 11.18 18.27
CA GLN A 101 -10.83 11.27 16.81
C GLN A 101 -10.42 9.96 16.14
N ALA A 102 -9.40 9.27 16.65
CA ALA A 102 -8.98 7.98 16.11
C ALA A 102 -10.10 6.93 16.25
N ALA A 103 -10.76 6.88 17.43
CA ALA A 103 -11.90 5.99 17.64
C ALA A 103 -13.09 6.36 16.74
N TYR A 104 -13.35 7.65 16.58
CA TYR A 104 -14.38 8.16 15.68
C TYR A 104 -14.12 7.68 14.23
N TYR A 105 -12.94 7.90 13.67
CA TYR A 105 -12.61 7.46 12.31
C TYR A 105 -12.59 5.95 12.16
N LEU A 106 -12.18 5.20 13.18
CA LEU A 106 -12.26 3.74 13.14
C LEU A 106 -13.71 3.25 13.08
N LEU A 107 -14.62 3.90 13.82
CA LEU A 107 -16.03 3.58 13.82
C LEU A 107 -16.75 4.08 12.57
N GLU A 108 -16.38 5.24 12.02
CA GLU A 108 -16.98 5.79 10.81
C GLU A 108 -16.62 4.97 9.57
N TYR A 109 -15.36 4.56 9.44
CA TYR A 109 -14.84 3.84 8.28
C TYR A 109 -14.68 2.33 8.52
N TRP A 110 -15.44 1.74 9.48
CA TRP A 110 -15.32 0.30 9.74
C TRP A 110 -15.61 -0.59 8.52
N PRO A 111 -16.55 -0.26 7.60
CA PRO A 111 -16.80 -1.10 6.44
C PRO A 111 -15.61 -1.10 5.48
N GLU A 112 -14.97 0.06 5.29
CA GLU A 112 -13.78 0.23 4.47
C GLU A 112 -12.58 -0.53 5.07
N TRP A 113 -12.40 -0.47 6.40
CA TRP A 113 -11.39 -1.26 7.08
C TRP A 113 -11.60 -2.76 6.92
N LEU A 114 -12.84 -3.22 7.10
CA LEU A 114 -13.19 -4.63 6.90
C LEU A 114 -12.92 -5.07 5.46
N LEU A 115 -13.33 -4.26 4.49
CA LEU A 115 -13.08 -4.53 3.06
C LEU A 115 -11.58 -4.58 2.76
N ALA A 116 -10.79 -3.65 3.28
CA ALA A 116 -9.35 -3.63 3.10
C ALA A 116 -8.67 -4.86 3.71
N ILE A 117 -9.07 -5.29 4.90
CA ILE A 117 -8.57 -6.50 5.56
C ILE A 117 -8.90 -7.73 4.71
N VAL A 118 -10.16 -7.89 4.30
CA VAL A 118 -10.58 -9.03 3.47
C VAL A 118 -9.86 -9.05 2.13
N ALA A 119 -9.69 -7.89 1.48
CA ALA A 119 -8.97 -7.78 0.22
C ALA A 119 -7.46 -8.09 0.35
N SER A 120 -6.88 -7.89 1.53
CA SER A 120 -5.47 -8.19 1.83
C SER A 120 -5.21 -9.67 2.10
N LEU A 121 -6.26 -10.45 2.39
CA LEU A 121 -6.14 -11.89 2.65
C LEU A 121 -6.12 -12.68 1.33
N PRO A 122 -5.49 -13.86 1.29
CA PRO A 122 -5.47 -14.72 0.10
C PRO A 122 -6.80 -15.44 -0.15
N VAL A 123 -7.93 -14.73 0.09
CA VAL A 123 -9.29 -15.26 -0.03
C VAL A 123 -9.60 -15.66 -1.47
N LYS A 124 -9.03 -14.95 -2.43
CA LYS A 124 -9.26 -15.20 -3.87
C LYS A 124 -8.89 -16.63 -4.26
N GLY A 125 -7.73 -17.12 -3.82
CA GLY A 125 -7.29 -18.50 -4.14
C GLY A 125 -8.22 -19.54 -3.56
N TRP A 126 -8.54 -19.42 -2.28
CA TRP A 126 -9.46 -20.33 -1.59
C TRP A 126 -10.87 -20.32 -2.22
N LEU A 127 -11.40 -19.13 -2.54
CA LEU A 127 -12.71 -19.00 -3.18
C LEU A 127 -12.71 -19.61 -4.60
N GLN A 128 -11.64 -19.40 -5.36
CA GLN A 128 -11.51 -19.99 -6.70
C GLN A 128 -11.49 -21.54 -6.64
N GLU A 129 -10.79 -22.12 -5.69
CA GLU A 129 -10.77 -23.58 -5.52
C GLU A 129 -12.14 -24.15 -5.15
N LYS A 130 -12.82 -23.49 -4.22
CA LYS A 130 -14.19 -23.89 -3.83
C LYS A 130 -15.19 -23.78 -4.98
N LEU A 131 -15.14 -22.68 -5.74
CA LEU A 131 -16.04 -22.45 -6.86
C LEU A 131 -15.77 -23.39 -8.04
N LYS A 132 -14.51 -23.78 -8.28
CA LYS A 132 -14.18 -24.80 -9.30
C LYS A 132 -14.81 -26.16 -9.00
N GLN A 133 -14.98 -26.51 -7.73
CA GLN A 133 -15.66 -27.75 -7.30
C GLN A 133 -17.18 -27.69 -7.45
N GLY A 134 -17.77 -26.50 -7.63
CA GLY A 134 -19.20 -26.26 -7.74
C GLY A 134 -19.79 -26.49 -9.15
N GLY A 135 -19.08 -27.16 -10.05
CA GLY A 135 -19.57 -27.46 -11.40
C GLY A 135 -19.80 -26.23 -12.28
N ASN A 136 -20.78 -26.31 -13.18
CA ASN A 136 -21.05 -25.22 -14.15
C ASN A 136 -21.44 -23.90 -13.50
N LEU A 137 -22.18 -23.92 -12.39
CA LEU A 137 -22.56 -22.71 -11.67
C LEU A 137 -21.34 -22.02 -11.09
N GLY A 138 -20.43 -22.78 -10.47
CA GLY A 138 -19.18 -22.24 -9.92
C GLY A 138 -18.30 -21.59 -10.99
N GLN A 139 -18.20 -22.20 -12.17
CA GLN A 139 -17.47 -21.64 -13.30
C GLN A 139 -18.11 -20.33 -13.83
N THR A 140 -19.43 -20.29 -13.91
CA THR A 140 -20.18 -19.08 -14.30
C THR A 140 -19.92 -17.93 -13.33
N ILE A 141 -19.97 -18.18 -12.03
CA ILE A 141 -19.66 -17.20 -10.99
C ILE A 141 -18.22 -16.70 -11.11
N LEU A 142 -17.24 -17.59 -11.32
CA LEU A 142 -15.84 -17.21 -11.50
C LEU A 142 -15.61 -16.28 -12.68
N ILE A 143 -16.39 -16.42 -13.74
CA ILE A 143 -16.27 -15.58 -14.95
C ILE A 143 -16.96 -14.23 -14.78
N TRP A 144 -18.17 -14.21 -14.21
CA TRP A 144 -19.04 -13.03 -14.21
C TRP A 144 -18.96 -12.18 -12.95
N ALA A 145 -18.73 -12.77 -11.76
CA ALA A 145 -18.69 -12.02 -10.52
C ALA A 145 -17.55 -10.97 -10.50
N PRO A 146 -16.33 -11.23 -10.97
CA PRO A 146 -15.29 -10.20 -11.03
C PRO A 146 -15.65 -9.04 -11.96
N LYS A 147 -16.33 -9.33 -13.09
CA LYS A 147 -16.77 -8.30 -14.04
C LYS A 147 -17.88 -7.44 -13.46
N GLY A 148 -18.88 -8.08 -12.82
CA GLY A 148 -19.95 -7.37 -12.13
C GLY A 148 -19.43 -6.50 -10.98
N LEU A 149 -18.49 -7.04 -10.19
CA LEU A 149 -17.84 -6.29 -9.11
C LEU A 149 -17.06 -5.08 -9.64
N ALA A 150 -16.30 -5.26 -10.72
CA ALA A 150 -15.55 -4.17 -11.34
C ALA A 150 -16.47 -3.05 -11.86
N LEU A 151 -17.59 -3.41 -12.51
CA LEU A 151 -18.59 -2.43 -12.96
C LEU A 151 -19.28 -1.74 -11.79
N GLY A 152 -19.64 -2.47 -10.74
CA GLY A 152 -20.22 -1.91 -9.52
C GLY A 152 -19.30 -0.92 -8.83
N LEU A 153 -18.01 -1.28 -8.67
CA LEU A 153 -16.99 -0.41 -8.10
C LEU A 153 -16.74 0.83 -8.96
N LEU A 154 -16.73 0.66 -10.29
CA LEU A 154 -16.61 1.79 -11.22
C LEU A 154 -17.79 2.76 -11.08
N GLY A 155 -19.04 2.23 -11.00
CA GLY A 155 -20.23 3.04 -10.80
C GLY A 155 -20.22 3.79 -9.46
N LEU A 156 -19.85 3.10 -8.37
CA LEU A 156 -19.71 3.73 -7.04
C LEU A 156 -18.61 4.80 -7.02
N SER A 157 -17.48 4.53 -7.67
CA SER A 157 -16.39 5.51 -7.80
C SER A 157 -16.84 6.75 -8.57
N TYR A 158 -17.59 6.55 -9.65
CA TYR A 158 -18.15 7.65 -10.43
C TYR A 158 -19.14 8.47 -9.61
N LEU A 159 -20.06 7.83 -8.90
CA LEU A 159 -21.00 8.51 -8.01
C LEU A 159 -20.27 9.32 -6.93
N LYS A 160 -19.28 8.73 -6.26
CA LYS A 160 -18.44 9.44 -5.28
C LYS A 160 -17.73 10.64 -5.90
N LEU A 161 -17.20 10.50 -7.11
CA LEU A 161 -16.50 11.58 -7.82
C LEU A 161 -17.43 12.75 -8.15
N VAL A 162 -18.65 12.45 -8.62
CA VAL A 162 -19.65 13.48 -9.00
C VAL A 162 -20.24 14.16 -7.77
N THR A 163 -20.41 13.43 -6.66
CA THR A 163 -21.01 13.99 -5.43
C THR A 163 -19.99 14.67 -4.52
N SER A 164 -18.68 14.41 -4.69
CA SER A 164 -17.65 15.05 -3.88
C SER A 164 -17.25 16.40 -4.46
N SER A 165 -17.25 17.43 -3.63
CA SER A 165 -16.67 18.75 -3.96
C SER A 165 -15.12 18.73 -3.94
N PHE A 166 -14.53 17.62 -3.53
CA PHE A 166 -13.08 17.45 -3.42
C PHE A 166 -12.51 17.02 -4.78
N ASN A 167 -11.54 17.77 -5.30
CA ASN A 167 -10.82 17.39 -6.50
C ASN A 167 -9.81 16.27 -6.17
N PRO A 168 -10.01 15.03 -6.66
CA PRO A 168 -9.17 13.90 -6.33
C PRO A 168 -7.80 13.89 -7.05
N PHE A 169 -7.48 14.90 -7.85
CA PHE A 169 -6.20 14.99 -8.52
C PHE A 169 -5.08 15.29 -7.51
N ILE A 170 -4.41 14.24 -7.06
CA ILE A 170 -3.25 14.27 -6.14
C ILE A 170 -2.11 15.13 -6.70
N TYR A 171 -2.08 15.36 -8.00
CA TYR A 171 -0.99 16.05 -8.70
C TYR A 171 -1.15 17.58 -8.80
N PHE A 172 -2.24 18.17 -8.31
CA PHE A 172 -2.46 19.62 -8.31
C PHE A 172 -2.09 20.29 -6.98
N GLN A 173 -1.08 19.81 -6.29
CA GLN A 173 -0.44 20.54 -5.19
C GLN A 173 0.92 21.11 -5.66
N PHE A 174 0.86 21.97 -6.68
CA PHE A 174 1.98 22.84 -7.05
C PHE A 174 1.66 24.27 -6.68
#